data_9ada4bc313c3a3b124376f0382806103
#
_entry.id   9ada4bc313c3a3b124376f0382806103
#
_cell.length_a   1.000
_cell.length_b   1.000
_cell.length_c   1.000
_cell.angle_alpha   90.00
_cell.angle_beta   90.00
_cell.angle_gamma   90.00
#
_symmetry.space_group_name_H-M   'P 1'
#
loop_
_entity.id
_entity.type
_entity.pdbx_description
1 polymer ?
#
loop_
_entity_poly.entity_id
_entity_poly.type
_entity_poly.pdbx_seq_one_letter_code
_entity_poly.pdbx_strand_id
1 'polypeptide(L)'
;DLSRDDKWLCMMYPRLVLLNKLLSDKGIVFISIDDNECSYLKIICDDIFGKKNFVAQLIWRSDGNFDNQAKIKNVHEYILCYIKNADEVGLPQAIDPSASENSKIYNQEVRNTVVKNGPKNPMSTIKLPIGFPCSVSDLIIKSRKDKFPYYGADAIIEGGRLINEVEVESGWSSKNILMKYINNGFNPVKDTKGQDTVFEITKTGNIEMIKKRGDASHVLSLLQNLGSTQNMSTELAKMGVKFDFPKPVDLVIYLISFYCRKDDIILDSFAGSGTTAHAVLNMNKKDGGNRKFILVEMGDYADTITAERVKRVIDGYGEGKNAVDGTGGNFSYYELGSPLF
;
A
#
# COMPACT_ATOMS: atom_id res chain seq x y z
N ASP A 1 20.45 -6.69 38.86
CA ASP A 1 19.99 -5.53 38.11
C ASP A 1 19.65 -5.97 36.68
N LEU A 2 18.48 -5.55 36.17
CA LEU A 2 18.08 -5.82 34.79
C LEU A 2 18.99 -5.09 33.81
N SER A 3 19.31 -5.73 32.68
CA SER A 3 20.02 -5.10 31.58
C SER A 3 19.18 -3.95 30.99
N ARG A 4 19.76 -3.13 30.11
CA ARG A 4 19.05 -2.08 29.38
C ARG A 4 17.90 -2.68 28.58
N ASP A 5 18.15 -3.77 27.86
CA ASP A 5 17.20 -4.44 26.98
C ASP A 5 16.06 -5.06 27.81
N ASP A 6 16.34 -5.65 28.97
CA ASP A 6 15.31 -6.18 29.88
C ASP A 6 14.37 -5.06 30.36
N LYS A 7 14.90 -3.91 30.72
CA LYS A 7 14.09 -2.74 31.13
C LYS A 7 13.19 -2.27 30.00
N TRP A 8 13.72 -2.22 28.79
CA TRP A 8 12.98 -1.82 27.62
C TRP A 8 11.84 -2.83 27.32
N LEU A 9 12.13 -4.12 27.35
CA LEU A 9 11.14 -5.18 27.16
C LEU A 9 10.03 -5.13 28.22
N CYS A 10 10.37 -4.96 29.49
CA CYS A 10 9.41 -4.83 30.59
C CYS A 10 8.50 -3.60 30.41
N MET A 11 9.00 -2.53 29.82
CA MET A 11 8.23 -1.34 29.50
C MET A 11 7.31 -1.58 28.29
N MET A 12 7.81 -2.19 27.22
CA MET A 12 7.09 -2.30 25.93
C MET A 12 6.04 -3.41 25.94
N TYR A 13 6.33 -4.57 26.53
CA TYR A 13 5.45 -5.74 26.46
C TYR A 13 4.00 -5.42 26.92
N PRO A 14 3.77 -4.87 28.13
CA PRO A 14 2.40 -4.57 28.58
C PRO A 14 1.70 -3.53 27.70
N ARG A 15 2.43 -2.57 27.13
CA ARG A 15 1.87 -1.58 26.21
C ARG A 15 1.39 -2.23 24.92
N LEU A 16 2.20 -3.10 24.33
CA LEU A 16 1.84 -3.83 23.11
C LEU A 16 0.64 -4.75 23.33
N VAL A 17 0.54 -5.40 24.50
CA VAL A 17 -0.64 -6.20 24.88
C VAL A 17 -1.90 -5.33 24.93
N LEU A 18 -1.82 -4.13 25.49
CA LEU A 18 -2.95 -3.18 25.54
C LEU A 18 -3.30 -2.71 24.13
N LEU A 19 -2.32 -2.33 23.32
CA LEU A 19 -2.54 -1.91 21.94
C LEU A 19 -3.20 -3.02 21.11
N ASN A 20 -2.76 -4.27 21.28
CA ASN A 20 -3.41 -5.39 20.63
C ASN A 20 -4.88 -5.55 21.03
N LYS A 21 -5.25 -5.29 22.30
CA LYS A 21 -6.65 -5.32 22.75
C LYS A 21 -7.48 -4.18 22.17
N LEU A 22 -6.88 -3.01 21.96
CA LEU A 22 -7.55 -1.84 21.39
C LEU A 22 -7.78 -1.93 19.89
N LEU A 23 -6.99 -2.74 19.17
CA LEU A 23 -7.19 -2.94 17.75
C LEU A 23 -8.52 -3.61 17.45
N SER A 24 -9.25 -3.06 16.48
CA SER A 24 -10.40 -3.74 15.87
C SER A 24 -9.95 -4.99 15.10
N ASP A 25 -10.86 -5.89 14.74
CA ASP A 25 -10.52 -7.12 14.02
C ASP A 25 -9.81 -6.87 12.67
N LYS A 26 -10.07 -5.71 12.05
CA LYS A 26 -9.40 -5.23 10.85
C LYS A 26 -8.27 -4.22 11.14
N GLY A 27 -7.95 -4.03 12.40
CA GLY A 27 -6.97 -3.06 12.85
C GLY A 27 -5.55 -3.46 12.48
N ILE A 28 -4.72 -2.44 12.27
CA ILE A 28 -3.32 -2.56 11.89
C ILE A 28 -2.47 -1.74 12.83
N VAL A 29 -1.29 -2.22 13.13
CA VAL A 29 -0.29 -1.50 13.90
C VAL A 29 1.00 -1.37 13.10
N PHE A 30 1.55 -0.16 13.11
CA PHE A 30 2.87 0.16 12.61
C PHE A 30 3.75 0.60 13.78
N ILE A 31 4.93 0.03 13.89
CA ILE A 31 5.84 0.32 14.98
C ILE A 31 7.21 0.68 14.39
N SER A 32 7.56 1.96 14.46
CA SER A 32 8.88 2.45 14.04
C SER A 32 9.92 2.12 15.09
N ILE A 33 11.07 1.62 14.67
CA ILE A 33 12.17 1.19 15.54
C ILE A 33 13.50 1.27 14.79
N ASP A 34 14.58 1.51 15.51
CA ASP A 34 15.94 1.44 14.99
C ASP A 34 16.58 0.05 15.17
N ASP A 35 17.85 -0.07 14.81
CA ASP A 35 18.61 -1.33 14.92
C ASP A 35 18.75 -1.86 16.33
N ASN A 36 18.71 -0.96 17.36
CA ASN A 36 19.04 -1.36 18.72
C ASN A 36 18.06 -2.40 19.27
N GLU A 37 16.75 -2.16 19.08
CA GLU A 37 15.71 -2.97 19.70
C GLU A 37 14.84 -3.74 18.69
N CYS A 38 15.12 -3.62 17.37
CA CYS A 38 14.29 -4.19 16.30
C CYS A 38 14.08 -5.70 16.46
N SER A 39 15.13 -6.43 16.80
CA SER A 39 15.07 -7.90 16.94
C SER A 39 14.21 -8.32 18.13
N TYR A 40 14.36 -7.66 19.26
CA TYR A 40 13.56 -7.93 20.46
C TYR A 40 12.09 -7.55 20.24
N LEU A 41 11.85 -6.38 19.63
CA LEU A 41 10.51 -5.95 19.28
C LEU A 41 9.80 -6.97 18.38
N LYS A 42 10.49 -7.48 17.36
CA LYS A 42 9.92 -8.48 16.45
C LYS A 42 9.49 -9.75 17.18
N ILE A 43 10.30 -10.22 18.12
CA ILE A 43 10.00 -11.43 18.91
C ILE A 43 8.76 -11.23 19.77
N ILE A 44 8.68 -10.13 20.54
CA ILE A 44 7.52 -9.90 21.41
C ILE A 44 6.26 -9.57 20.61
N CYS A 45 6.38 -8.92 19.45
CA CYS A 45 5.25 -8.70 18.56
C CYS A 45 4.73 -10.01 17.94
N ASP A 46 5.60 -10.94 17.57
CA ASP A 46 5.20 -12.27 17.09
C ASP A 46 4.41 -13.05 18.15
N ASP A 47 4.78 -12.90 19.43
CA ASP A 47 4.08 -13.51 20.57
C ASP A 47 2.70 -12.85 20.79
N ILE A 48 2.63 -11.53 20.81
CA ILE A 48 1.42 -10.78 21.18
C ILE A 48 0.40 -10.73 20.04
N PHE A 49 0.83 -10.39 18.82
CA PHE A 49 -0.05 -10.24 17.65
C PHE A 49 -0.23 -11.55 16.87
N GLY A 50 0.68 -12.50 17.08
CA GLY A 50 0.72 -13.76 16.34
C GLY A 50 1.54 -13.66 15.05
N LYS A 51 2.47 -14.59 14.85
CA LYS A 51 3.37 -14.63 13.70
C LYS A 51 2.63 -14.66 12.34
N LYS A 52 1.45 -15.31 12.28
CA LYS A 52 0.62 -15.35 11.06
C LYS A 52 0.05 -13.99 10.66
N ASN A 53 -0.02 -13.05 11.60
CA ASN A 53 -0.54 -11.70 11.41
C ASN A 53 0.56 -10.68 11.08
N PHE A 54 1.80 -11.12 10.96
CA PHE A 54 2.90 -10.29 10.49
C PHE A 54 2.73 -10.02 9.00
N VAL A 55 2.72 -8.74 8.62
CA VAL A 55 2.57 -8.29 7.23
C VAL A 55 3.93 -8.06 6.59
N ALA A 56 4.73 -7.19 7.18
CA ALA A 56 6.03 -6.80 6.65
C ALA A 56 6.90 -6.11 7.70
N GLN A 57 8.20 -6.18 7.50
CA GLN A 57 9.17 -5.26 8.03
C GLN A 57 9.54 -4.30 6.91
N LEU A 58 9.07 -3.07 7.01
CA LEU A 58 9.36 -2.02 6.06
C LEU A 58 10.66 -1.33 6.45
N ILE A 59 11.44 -0.93 5.48
CA ILE A 59 12.69 -0.19 5.65
C ILE A 59 12.43 1.24 5.18
N TRP A 60 12.35 2.18 6.09
CA TRP A 60 12.24 3.59 5.73
C TRP A 60 13.64 4.20 5.58
N ARG A 61 13.99 4.58 4.36
CA ARG A 61 15.20 5.33 4.09
C ARG A 61 14.96 6.80 4.46
N SER A 62 15.62 7.23 5.53
CA SER A 62 15.64 8.63 5.93
C SER A 62 16.67 9.38 5.07
N ASP A 63 16.22 10.29 4.23
CA ASP A 63 17.10 11.15 3.42
C ASP A 63 17.67 12.32 4.25
N GLY A 64 18.13 12.04 5.47
CA GLY A 64 18.65 13.02 6.41
C GLY A 64 20.17 12.99 6.57
N ASN A 65 20.67 13.83 7.48
CA ASN A 65 22.06 13.82 7.88
C ASN A 65 22.38 12.53 8.61
N PHE A 66 23.53 11.95 8.31
CA PHE A 66 24.06 10.76 8.97
C PHE A 66 25.39 11.10 9.66
N ASP A 67 25.74 10.32 10.67
CA ASP A 67 27.01 10.46 11.37
C ASP A 67 28.17 10.15 10.42
N ASN A 68 28.93 11.21 10.07
CA ASN A 68 30.08 11.08 9.19
C ASN A 68 31.26 10.32 9.82
N GLN A 69 31.27 10.15 11.14
CA GLN A 69 32.33 9.44 11.88
C GLN A 69 32.00 7.94 12.03
N ALA A 70 30.76 7.52 11.80
CA ALA A 70 30.38 6.13 11.86
C ALA A 70 31.11 5.29 10.78
N LYS A 71 31.56 4.09 11.16
CA LYS A 71 32.20 3.14 10.24
C LYS A 71 31.27 2.74 9.09
N ILE A 72 30.01 2.51 9.40
CA ILE A 72 28.93 2.30 8.44
C ILE A 72 27.85 3.33 8.78
N LYS A 73 27.47 4.11 7.77
CA LYS A 73 26.49 5.18 7.94
C LYS A 73 25.09 4.56 7.89
N ASN A 74 24.38 4.63 9.01
CA ASN A 74 22.99 4.21 9.07
C ASN A 74 22.10 5.29 8.44
N VAL A 75 21.32 4.92 7.44
CA VAL A 75 20.45 5.83 6.66
C VAL A 75 19.00 5.35 6.65
N HIS A 76 18.65 4.41 7.50
CA HIS A 76 17.31 3.84 7.53
C HIS A 76 16.86 3.50 8.95
N GLU A 77 15.56 3.34 9.10
CA GLU A 77 14.90 2.77 10.26
C GLU A 77 13.93 1.68 9.79
N TYR A 78 13.46 0.87 10.70
CA TYR A 78 12.49 -0.19 10.44
C TYR A 78 11.09 0.23 10.89
N ILE A 79 10.09 -0.32 10.20
CA ILE A 79 8.69 -0.21 10.60
C ILE A 79 8.09 -1.60 10.55
N LEU A 80 7.79 -2.16 11.71
CA LEU A 80 7.09 -3.44 11.79
C LEU A 80 5.60 -3.20 11.56
N CYS A 81 5.01 -4.03 10.71
CA CYS A 81 3.58 -3.99 10.38
C CYS A 81 2.91 -5.31 10.75
N TYR A 82 1.91 -5.24 11.62
CA TYR A 82 1.05 -6.36 12.01
C TYR A 82 -0.42 -6.01 11.81
N ILE A 83 -1.23 -6.99 11.46
CA ILE A 83 -2.68 -6.92 11.37
C ILE A 83 -3.28 -7.70 12.54
N LYS A 84 -4.42 -7.26 13.07
CA LYS A 84 -5.12 -8.00 14.14
C LYS A 84 -5.57 -9.39 13.69
N ASN A 85 -6.16 -9.48 12.50
CA ASN A 85 -6.57 -10.72 11.87
C ASN A 85 -6.31 -10.66 10.36
N ALA A 86 -5.31 -11.40 9.89
CA ALA A 86 -4.90 -11.40 8.50
C ALA A 86 -5.98 -11.90 7.53
N ASP A 87 -6.92 -12.73 8.01
CA ASP A 87 -8.00 -13.26 7.19
C ASP A 87 -9.09 -12.20 6.88
N GLU A 88 -9.16 -11.12 7.66
CA GLU A 88 -10.15 -10.05 7.54
C GLU A 88 -9.69 -8.86 6.70
N VAL A 89 -8.42 -8.81 6.32
CA VAL A 89 -7.80 -7.66 5.67
C VAL A 89 -7.23 -8.02 4.31
N GLY A 90 -7.61 -7.27 3.29
CA GLY A 90 -7.14 -7.45 1.92
C GLY A 90 -5.75 -6.86 1.66
N LEU A 91 -5.46 -6.56 0.39
CA LEU A 91 -4.23 -5.87 0.00
C LEU A 91 -4.27 -4.40 0.44
N PRO A 92 -3.10 -3.79 0.76
CA PRO A 92 -3.01 -2.36 1.05
C PRO A 92 -3.48 -1.54 -0.16
N GLN A 93 -4.15 -0.40 0.10
CA GLN A 93 -4.71 0.49 -0.93
C GLN A 93 -3.76 1.64 -1.30
N ALA A 94 -2.48 1.49 -1.02
CA ALA A 94 -1.48 2.50 -1.30
C ALA A 94 -0.66 2.18 -2.55
N ILE A 95 -0.14 3.23 -3.17
CA ILE A 95 0.80 3.14 -4.28
C ILE A 95 2.10 3.78 -3.84
N ASP A 96 3.22 3.10 -4.11
CA ASP A 96 4.55 3.60 -3.82
C ASP A 96 4.76 4.98 -4.46
N PRO A 97 5.23 5.99 -3.70
CA PRO A 97 5.42 7.36 -4.20
C PRO A 97 6.44 7.48 -5.34
N SER A 98 7.33 6.51 -5.47
CA SER A 98 8.30 6.45 -6.58
C SER A 98 7.74 5.83 -7.86
N ALA A 99 6.47 5.36 -7.85
CA ALA A 99 5.84 4.83 -9.04
C ALA A 99 5.66 5.92 -10.09
N SER A 100 6.18 5.68 -11.30
CA SER A 100 6.01 6.60 -12.43
C SER A 100 4.53 6.81 -12.74
N GLU A 101 4.12 8.05 -13.05
CA GLU A 101 2.76 8.39 -13.48
C GLU A 101 2.31 7.57 -14.71
N ASN A 102 3.25 7.20 -15.58
CA ASN A 102 2.98 6.34 -16.74
C ASN A 102 3.01 4.85 -16.42
N SER A 103 3.07 4.47 -15.15
CA SER A 103 3.11 3.06 -14.76
C SER A 103 1.81 2.35 -15.10
N LYS A 104 1.93 1.10 -15.58
CA LYS A 104 0.78 0.22 -15.84
C LYS A 104 -0.08 -0.04 -14.58
N ILE A 105 0.39 0.29 -13.38
CA ILE A 105 -0.39 0.17 -12.14
C ILE A 105 -1.61 1.08 -12.13
N TYR A 106 -1.58 2.20 -12.85
CA TYR A 106 -2.71 3.15 -12.98
C TYR A 106 -3.70 2.77 -14.07
N ASN A 107 -3.39 1.77 -14.91
CA ASN A 107 -4.32 1.32 -15.95
C ASN A 107 -5.56 0.70 -15.29
N GLN A 108 -6.73 1.09 -15.75
CA GLN A 108 -8.00 0.54 -15.28
C GLN A 108 -8.17 -0.94 -15.63
N GLU A 109 -7.42 -1.43 -16.61
CA GLU A 109 -7.42 -2.81 -17.06
C GLU A 109 -6.05 -3.46 -16.92
N VAL A 110 -6.06 -4.71 -16.54
CA VAL A 110 -4.88 -5.59 -16.56
C VAL A 110 -5.00 -6.51 -17.77
N ARG A 111 -4.02 -6.39 -18.69
CA ARG A 111 -3.94 -7.21 -19.91
C ARG A 111 -2.75 -8.15 -19.79
N ASN A 112 -3.01 -9.44 -19.91
CA ASN A 112 -1.99 -10.48 -19.85
C ASN A 112 -2.14 -11.45 -21.02
N THR A 113 -1.04 -11.72 -21.73
CA THR A 113 -1.06 -12.79 -22.73
C THR A 113 -1.35 -14.14 -22.08
N VAL A 114 -2.22 -14.93 -22.70
CA VAL A 114 -2.46 -16.31 -22.29
C VAL A 114 -1.62 -17.30 -23.11
N VAL A 115 -0.96 -16.83 -24.14
CA VAL A 115 0.02 -17.57 -24.94
C VAL A 115 1.30 -17.73 -24.14
N LYS A 116 1.51 -18.90 -23.56
CA LYS A 116 2.63 -19.16 -22.65
C LYS A 116 3.10 -20.61 -22.76
N ASN A 117 4.12 -20.84 -23.52
CA ASN A 117 4.71 -22.17 -23.73
C ASN A 117 5.66 -22.55 -22.59
N GLY A 118 5.64 -23.80 -22.19
CA GLY A 118 6.54 -24.32 -21.16
C GLY A 118 6.01 -25.62 -20.51
N PRO A 119 6.78 -26.26 -19.64
CA PRO A 119 6.40 -27.53 -19.03
C PRO A 119 5.07 -27.52 -18.30
N LYS A 120 4.70 -26.36 -17.71
CA LYS A 120 3.41 -26.18 -17.01
C LYS A 120 2.25 -25.90 -17.95
N ASN A 121 2.51 -25.55 -19.20
CA ASN A 121 1.50 -25.24 -20.21
C ASN A 121 1.87 -25.98 -21.50
N PRO A 122 1.60 -27.28 -21.60
CA PRO A 122 1.91 -28.07 -22.81
C PRO A 122 1.12 -27.53 -24.00
N MET A 123 1.70 -27.67 -25.18
CA MET A 123 1.05 -27.26 -26.42
C MET A 123 -0.28 -28.00 -26.62
N SER A 124 -1.27 -27.25 -27.06
CA SER A 124 -2.58 -27.80 -27.43
C SER A 124 -3.34 -26.84 -28.33
N THR A 125 -4.19 -27.40 -29.18
CA THR A 125 -5.03 -26.62 -30.08
C THR A 125 -6.29 -26.14 -29.37
N ILE A 126 -6.69 -24.91 -29.66
CA ILE A 126 -7.98 -24.31 -29.32
C ILE A 126 -8.66 -23.87 -30.59
N LYS A 127 -9.94 -24.10 -30.68
CA LYS A 127 -10.78 -23.64 -31.77
C LYS A 127 -11.38 -22.29 -31.39
N LEU A 128 -11.04 -21.23 -32.09
CA LEU A 128 -11.67 -19.93 -31.94
C LEU A 128 -12.89 -19.84 -32.86
N PRO A 129 -14.08 -19.69 -32.28
CA PRO A 129 -15.30 -19.63 -33.08
C PRO A 129 -15.52 -18.23 -33.66
N ILE A 130 -16.41 -18.17 -34.65
CA ILE A 130 -16.92 -16.90 -35.23
C ILE A 130 -17.45 -16.01 -34.10
N GLY A 131 -17.18 -14.71 -34.20
CA GLY A 131 -17.58 -13.72 -33.17
C GLY A 131 -16.56 -13.51 -32.07
N PHE A 132 -15.45 -14.25 -32.01
CA PHE A 132 -14.43 -14.05 -31.01
C PHE A 132 -13.86 -12.61 -31.10
N PRO A 133 -13.77 -11.85 -29.96
CA PRO A 133 -13.40 -10.44 -29.98
C PRO A 133 -11.94 -10.20 -30.39
N CYS A 134 -11.70 -9.05 -31.01
CA CYS A 134 -10.39 -8.55 -31.38
C CYS A 134 -10.21 -7.08 -30.96
N SER A 135 -8.99 -6.71 -30.61
CA SER A 135 -8.63 -5.36 -30.18
C SER A 135 -8.61 -4.30 -31.29
N VAL A 136 -8.75 -4.72 -32.54
CA VAL A 136 -8.81 -3.86 -33.74
C VAL A 136 -10.01 -4.23 -34.60
N SER A 137 -10.55 -3.25 -35.32
CA SER A 137 -11.77 -3.44 -36.12
C SER A 137 -11.56 -4.42 -37.27
N ASP A 138 -10.47 -4.27 -38.00
CA ASP A 138 -10.24 -5.03 -39.22
C ASP A 138 -8.79 -5.52 -39.28
N LEU A 139 -8.61 -6.82 -39.50
CA LEU A 139 -7.29 -7.45 -39.47
C LEU A 139 -7.36 -8.81 -40.18
N ILE A 140 -6.33 -9.15 -40.92
CA ILE A 140 -6.08 -10.52 -41.37
C ILE A 140 -4.80 -11.04 -40.73
N ILE A 141 -4.93 -12.05 -39.90
CA ILE A 141 -3.80 -12.77 -39.35
C ILE A 141 -3.54 -13.97 -40.23
N LYS A 142 -2.43 -13.95 -40.97
CA LYS A 142 -2.04 -15.04 -41.86
C LYS A 142 -1.77 -16.33 -41.10
N SER A 143 -2.13 -17.44 -41.71
CA SER A 143 -1.71 -18.79 -41.28
C SER A 143 -0.19 -18.81 -41.06
N ARG A 144 0.22 -19.35 -39.91
CA ARG A 144 1.65 -19.31 -39.52
C ARG A 144 2.05 -20.42 -38.56
N LYS A 145 3.34 -20.87 -38.70
CA LYS A 145 4.01 -21.81 -37.77
C LYS A 145 5.40 -21.32 -37.32
N ASP A 146 5.74 -20.09 -37.60
CA ASP A 146 7.02 -19.46 -37.27
C ASP A 146 7.05 -18.79 -35.90
N LYS A 147 5.89 -18.38 -35.41
CA LYS A 147 5.73 -17.76 -34.09
C LYS A 147 4.42 -18.14 -33.43
N PHE A 148 4.42 -18.19 -32.09
CA PHE A 148 3.21 -18.47 -31.30
C PHE A 148 2.27 -17.27 -31.20
N PRO A 149 0.96 -17.54 -31.11
CA PRO A 149 0.34 -18.83 -31.35
C PRO A 149 0.37 -19.19 -32.85
N TYR A 150 0.41 -20.48 -33.15
CA TYR A 150 0.32 -20.99 -34.53
C TYR A 150 -1.13 -20.90 -35.00
N TYR A 151 -1.33 -20.44 -36.23
CA TYR A 151 -2.64 -20.34 -36.85
C TYR A 151 -2.73 -21.35 -37.98
N GLY A 152 -3.72 -22.28 -37.91
CA GLY A 152 -3.93 -23.32 -38.89
C GLY A 152 -4.49 -22.81 -40.23
N ALA A 153 -5.17 -21.67 -40.21
CA ALA A 153 -5.70 -20.96 -41.39
C ALA A 153 -5.62 -19.43 -41.14
N ASP A 154 -5.87 -18.65 -42.18
CA ASP A 154 -6.00 -17.19 -42.05
C ASP A 154 -7.18 -16.86 -41.12
N ALA A 155 -6.92 -16.01 -40.11
CA ALA A 155 -7.97 -15.48 -39.25
C ALA A 155 -8.38 -14.10 -39.76
N ILE A 156 -9.65 -13.96 -40.16
CA ILE A 156 -10.21 -12.74 -40.75
C ILE A 156 -11.06 -12.05 -39.68
N ILE A 157 -10.72 -10.81 -39.38
CA ILE A 157 -11.42 -9.96 -38.40
C ILE A 157 -12.08 -8.82 -39.15
N GLU A 158 -13.38 -8.62 -38.91
CA GLU A 158 -14.18 -7.49 -39.39
C GLU A 158 -15.04 -6.96 -38.24
N GLY A 159 -15.13 -5.63 -38.13
CA GLY A 159 -15.89 -4.98 -37.06
C GLY A 159 -15.47 -5.40 -35.63
N GLY A 160 -14.18 -5.70 -35.44
CA GLY A 160 -13.65 -6.12 -34.14
C GLY A 160 -13.97 -7.58 -33.74
N ARG A 161 -14.38 -8.42 -34.69
CA ARG A 161 -14.75 -9.80 -34.44
C ARG A 161 -14.22 -10.75 -35.52
N LEU A 162 -13.87 -11.97 -35.11
CA LEU A 162 -13.47 -13.04 -36.00
C LEU A 162 -14.69 -13.48 -36.84
N ILE A 163 -14.60 -13.46 -38.17
CA ILE A 163 -15.68 -13.82 -39.08
C ILE A 163 -15.59 -15.26 -39.61
N ASN A 164 -14.48 -15.92 -39.41
CA ASN A 164 -14.29 -17.32 -39.73
C ASN A 164 -13.74 -18.11 -38.53
N GLU A 165 -14.09 -19.37 -38.45
CA GLU A 165 -13.54 -20.24 -37.40
C GLU A 165 -12.08 -20.59 -37.72
N VAL A 166 -11.20 -20.58 -36.70
CA VAL A 166 -9.79 -20.90 -36.87
C VAL A 166 -9.23 -21.72 -35.70
N GLU A 167 -8.42 -22.70 -36.02
CA GLU A 167 -7.66 -23.45 -35.03
C GLU A 167 -6.33 -22.71 -34.69
N VAL A 168 -6.08 -22.60 -33.40
CA VAL A 168 -4.88 -21.91 -32.88
C VAL A 168 -4.19 -22.83 -31.88
N GLU A 169 -2.89 -23.04 -32.10
CA GLU A 169 -2.07 -23.95 -31.30
C GLU A 169 -1.00 -23.20 -30.51
N SER A 170 -0.92 -23.46 -29.22
CA SER A 170 0.09 -22.93 -28.30
C SER A 170 0.08 -23.64 -26.95
N GLY A 171 1.01 -23.30 -26.06
CA GLY A 171 0.85 -23.48 -24.62
C GLY A 171 -0.03 -22.37 -24.05
N TRP A 172 -1.00 -22.72 -23.22
CA TRP A 172 -2.02 -21.79 -22.74
C TRP A 172 -1.99 -21.65 -21.22
N SER A 173 -1.69 -20.47 -20.73
CA SER A 173 -2.05 -20.13 -19.36
C SER A 173 -3.54 -19.79 -19.30
N SER A 174 -4.23 -20.22 -18.23
CA SER A 174 -5.68 -19.94 -18.08
C SER A 174 -6.61 -20.54 -19.16
N LYS A 175 -6.20 -21.66 -19.79
CA LYS A 175 -6.99 -22.34 -20.84
C LYS A 175 -8.44 -22.59 -20.42
N ASN A 176 -8.66 -23.08 -19.19
CA ASN A 176 -9.98 -23.39 -18.68
C ASN A 176 -10.91 -22.15 -18.61
N ILE A 177 -10.34 -20.98 -18.28
CA ILE A 177 -11.10 -19.73 -18.22
C ILE A 177 -11.42 -19.24 -19.62
N LEU A 178 -10.47 -19.35 -20.56
CA LEU A 178 -10.69 -19.04 -21.97
C LEU A 178 -11.80 -19.90 -22.57
N MET A 179 -11.79 -21.21 -22.32
CA MET A 179 -12.84 -22.10 -22.80
C MET A 179 -14.20 -21.78 -22.19
N LYS A 180 -14.26 -21.44 -20.88
CA LYS A 180 -15.50 -20.95 -20.27
C LYS A 180 -16.03 -19.69 -20.95
N TYR A 181 -15.13 -18.74 -21.27
CA TYR A 181 -15.48 -17.50 -21.96
C TYR A 181 -16.08 -17.77 -23.35
N ILE A 182 -15.44 -18.63 -24.13
CA ILE A 182 -15.94 -19.06 -25.43
C ILE A 182 -17.35 -19.70 -25.30
N ASN A 183 -17.52 -20.64 -24.38
CA ASN A 183 -18.76 -21.33 -24.15
C ASN A 183 -19.86 -20.44 -23.57
N ASN A 184 -19.50 -19.31 -22.95
CA ASN A 184 -20.43 -18.30 -22.43
C ASN A 184 -20.81 -17.22 -23.46
N GLY A 185 -20.56 -17.47 -24.75
CA GLY A 185 -20.90 -16.54 -25.82
C GLY A 185 -20.15 -15.19 -25.70
N PHE A 186 -18.92 -15.23 -25.26
CA PHE A 186 -18.05 -14.05 -25.06
C PHE A 186 -18.54 -13.03 -24.00
N ASN A 187 -19.45 -13.45 -23.12
CA ASN A 187 -19.78 -12.67 -21.94
C ASN A 187 -18.70 -12.86 -20.86
N PRO A 188 -18.47 -11.88 -20.00
CA PRO A 188 -17.47 -11.98 -18.92
C PRO A 188 -17.65 -13.24 -18.07
N VAL A 189 -16.56 -13.87 -17.70
CA VAL A 189 -16.51 -15.04 -16.82
C VAL A 189 -15.67 -14.74 -15.58
N LYS A 190 -16.00 -15.38 -14.46
CA LYS A 190 -15.21 -15.24 -13.24
C LYS A 190 -13.93 -16.07 -13.32
N ASP A 191 -12.81 -15.47 -12.95
CA ASP A 191 -11.54 -16.17 -12.74
C ASP A 191 -11.51 -16.90 -11.37
N THR A 192 -10.37 -17.49 -11.04
CA THR A 192 -10.16 -18.20 -9.76
C THR A 192 -10.24 -17.29 -8.53
N LYS A 193 -10.16 -15.97 -8.71
CA LYS A 193 -10.28 -14.94 -7.65
C LYS A 193 -11.64 -14.23 -7.69
N GLY A 194 -12.57 -14.69 -8.52
CA GLY A 194 -13.90 -14.08 -8.66
C GLY A 194 -13.94 -12.79 -9.49
N GLN A 195 -12.86 -12.42 -10.20
CA GLN A 195 -12.80 -11.22 -11.03
C GLN A 195 -13.40 -11.47 -12.41
N ASP A 196 -14.17 -10.50 -12.91
CA ASP A 196 -14.68 -10.52 -14.28
C ASP A 196 -13.53 -10.48 -15.28
N THR A 197 -13.55 -11.42 -16.21
CA THR A 197 -12.47 -11.67 -17.15
C THR A 197 -13.04 -11.83 -18.55
N VAL A 198 -12.45 -11.14 -19.52
CA VAL A 198 -12.75 -11.28 -20.95
C VAL A 198 -11.48 -11.58 -21.73
N PHE A 199 -11.62 -12.03 -22.98
CA PHE A 199 -10.47 -12.32 -23.83
C PHE A 199 -10.66 -11.69 -25.20
N GLU A 200 -9.54 -11.31 -25.84
CA GLU A 200 -9.54 -10.81 -27.21
C GLU A 200 -8.26 -11.19 -27.96
N ILE A 201 -8.34 -11.19 -29.28
CA ILE A 201 -7.19 -11.28 -30.17
C ILE A 201 -6.55 -9.89 -30.27
N THR A 202 -5.22 -9.82 -30.14
CA THR A 202 -4.48 -8.57 -30.34
C THR A 202 -4.14 -8.34 -31.81
N LYS A 203 -3.74 -7.12 -32.15
CA LYS A 203 -3.24 -6.78 -33.51
C LYS A 203 -2.10 -7.65 -34.02
N THR A 204 -1.37 -8.33 -33.13
CA THR A 204 -0.27 -9.23 -33.50
C THR A 204 -0.71 -10.70 -33.57
N GLY A 205 -1.97 -10.99 -33.31
CA GLY A 205 -2.52 -12.34 -33.26
C GLY A 205 -2.21 -13.08 -31.96
N ASN A 206 -1.83 -12.40 -30.88
CA ASN A 206 -1.82 -12.98 -29.55
C ASN A 206 -3.24 -13.00 -28.98
N ILE A 207 -3.49 -13.86 -27.97
CA ILE A 207 -4.71 -13.81 -27.20
C ILE A 207 -4.35 -13.25 -25.82
N GLU A 208 -5.08 -12.20 -25.44
CA GLU A 208 -4.95 -11.58 -24.12
C GLU A 208 -6.18 -11.80 -23.27
N MET A 209 -5.94 -12.02 -22.02
CA MET A 209 -6.91 -12.01 -20.94
C MET A 209 -6.94 -10.62 -20.34
N ILE A 210 -8.13 -10.02 -20.26
CA ILE A 210 -8.38 -8.68 -19.76
C ILE A 210 -9.24 -8.77 -18.52
N LYS A 211 -8.82 -8.05 -17.48
CA LYS A 211 -9.56 -7.93 -16.23
C LYS A 211 -9.66 -6.47 -15.85
N LYS A 212 -10.78 -6.07 -15.27
CA LYS A 212 -10.82 -4.77 -14.58
C LYS A 212 -9.90 -4.83 -13.38
N ARG A 213 -9.06 -3.83 -13.26
CA ARG A 213 -8.25 -3.67 -12.05
C ARG A 213 -9.20 -3.27 -10.92
N GLY A 214 -9.05 -3.92 -9.76
CA GLY A 214 -9.57 -3.37 -8.50
C GLY A 214 -8.75 -2.16 -8.06
N ASP A 215 -8.91 -1.74 -6.82
CA ASP A 215 -8.10 -0.65 -6.26
C ASP A 215 -6.61 -0.95 -6.47
N ALA A 216 -5.90 0.05 -6.97
CA ALA A 216 -4.48 -0.11 -7.26
C ALA A 216 -3.72 -0.29 -5.95
N SER A 217 -2.99 -1.39 -5.85
CA SER A 217 -2.12 -1.70 -4.71
C SER A 217 -0.71 -1.94 -5.22
N HIS A 218 0.23 -1.13 -4.75
CA HIS A 218 1.65 -1.29 -5.06
C HIS A 218 2.50 -0.72 -3.95
N VAL A 219 2.69 -1.51 -2.90
CA VAL A 219 3.51 -1.15 -1.74
C VAL A 219 4.81 -1.92 -1.78
N LEU A 220 5.93 -1.22 -1.69
CA LEU A 220 7.26 -1.80 -1.60
C LEU A 220 7.71 -1.84 -0.14
N SER A 221 8.54 -2.83 0.21
CA SER A 221 9.11 -2.93 1.56
C SER A 221 10.22 -1.91 1.84
N LEU A 222 10.80 -1.31 0.81
CA LEU A 222 11.73 -0.19 0.91
C LEU A 222 10.98 1.11 0.63
N LEU A 223 10.85 1.94 1.66
CA LEU A 223 10.14 3.21 1.61
C LEU A 223 11.13 4.36 1.33
N GLN A 224 10.90 5.06 0.24
CA GLN A 224 11.72 6.18 -0.23
C GLN A 224 10.83 7.37 -0.61
N ASN A 225 11.41 8.57 -0.71
CA ASN A 225 10.70 9.78 -1.12
C ASN A 225 9.50 10.16 -0.21
N LEU A 226 9.60 9.82 1.07
CA LEU A 226 8.56 10.07 2.08
C LEU A 226 9.01 11.13 3.11
N GLY A 227 9.87 12.02 2.67
CA GLY A 227 10.42 13.08 3.50
C GLY A 227 11.55 12.61 4.42
N SER A 228 12.13 13.59 5.15
CA SER A 228 13.22 13.36 6.09
C SER A 228 12.93 14.02 7.43
N THR A 229 13.58 13.52 8.48
CA THR A 229 13.59 14.13 9.81
C THR A 229 14.03 15.59 9.76
N GLN A 230 15.07 15.91 8.96
CA GLN A 230 15.58 17.27 8.80
C GLN A 230 14.53 18.24 8.22
N ASN A 231 13.82 17.81 7.16
CA ASN A 231 12.77 18.62 6.57
C ASN A 231 11.63 18.86 7.56
N MET A 232 11.28 17.84 8.35
CA MET A 232 10.24 17.98 9.36
C MET A 232 10.67 18.90 10.52
N SER A 233 11.92 18.85 10.95
CA SER A 233 12.46 19.80 11.95
C SER A 233 12.38 21.24 11.43
N THR A 234 12.67 21.47 10.15
CA THR A 234 12.52 22.78 9.51
C THR A 234 11.06 23.22 9.47
N GLU A 235 10.14 22.33 9.22
CA GLU A 235 8.70 22.63 9.23
C GLU A 235 8.20 22.97 10.63
N LEU A 236 8.61 22.21 11.64
CA LEU A 236 8.29 22.51 13.05
C LEU A 236 8.83 23.88 13.50
N ALA A 237 10.00 24.26 13.02
CA ALA A 237 10.57 25.58 13.32
C ALA A 237 9.67 26.73 12.81
N LYS A 238 8.98 26.58 11.67
CA LYS A 238 8.00 27.56 11.17
C LYS A 238 6.76 27.66 12.06
N MET A 239 6.46 26.59 12.81
CA MET A 239 5.38 26.56 13.81
C MET A 239 5.82 27.12 15.17
N GLY A 240 7.10 27.48 15.33
CA GLY A 240 7.68 27.89 16.61
C GLY A 240 7.95 26.71 17.56
N VAL A 241 7.95 25.49 17.05
CA VAL A 241 8.11 24.24 17.81
C VAL A 241 9.48 23.62 17.51
N LYS A 242 10.18 23.12 18.52
CA LYS A 242 11.43 22.36 18.38
C LYS A 242 11.24 20.96 18.93
N PHE A 243 11.65 19.97 18.16
CA PHE A 243 11.61 18.57 18.56
C PHE A 243 12.75 17.80 17.88
N ASP A 244 13.36 16.89 18.62
CA ASP A 244 14.44 16.07 18.09
C ASP A 244 13.87 14.87 17.33
N PHE A 245 14.37 14.66 16.11
CA PHE A 245 14.03 13.53 15.26
C PHE A 245 12.53 13.33 14.94
N PRO A 246 11.77 14.39 14.54
CA PRO A 246 10.36 14.25 14.19
C PRO A 246 10.21 13.40 12.94
N LYS A 247 9.26 12.46 12.93
CA LYS A 247 8.94 11.70 11.72
C LYS A 247 8.26 12.62 10.68
N PRO A 248 8.55 12.44 9.39
CA PRO A 248 7.89 13.22 8.33
C PRO A 248 6.40 12.89 8.23
N VAL A 249 5.61 13.89 7.92
CA VAL A 249 4.15 13.76 7.73
C VAL A 249 3.82 12.83 6.58
N ASP A 250 4.57 12.92 5.47
CA ASP A 250 4.33 12.10 4.28
C ASP A 250 4.50 10.60 4.56
N LEU A 251 5.49 10.23 5.41
CA LEU A 251 5.65 8.85 5.85
C LEU A 251 4.40 8.36 6.60
N VAL A 252 3.90 9.16 7.54
CA VAL A 252 2.73 8.76 8.34
C VAL A 252 1.47 8.72 7.47
N ILE A 253 1.26 9.67 6.57
CA ILE A 253 0.17 9.65 5.58
C ILE A 253 0.24 8.37 4.75
N TYR A 254 1.43 8.00 4.25
CA TYR A 254 1.61 6.82 3.45
C TYR A 254 1.26 5.54 4.21
N LEU A 255 1.72 5.38 5.46
CA LEU A 255 1.39 4.23 6.31
C LEU A 255 -0.11 4.15 6.61
N ILE A 256 -0.75 5.28 6.97
CA ILE A 256 -2.19 5.35 7.20
C ILE A 256 -2.95 4.92 5.94
N SER A 257 -2.51 5.36 4.77
CA SER A 257 -3.18 5.07 3.49
C SER A 257 -3.19 3.59 3.10
N PHE A 258 -2.41 2.72 3.75
CA PHE A 258 -2.42 1.29 3.44
C PHE A 258 -3.80 0.67 3.63
N TYR A 259 -4.49 1.04 4.71
CA TYR A 259 -5.71 0.34 5.12
C TYR A 259 -6.77 1.25 5.74
N CYS A 260 -6.43 2.48 6.07
CA CYS A 260 -7.31 3.38 6.78
C CYS A 260 -8.38 3.97 5.87
N ARG A 261 -9.63 3.87 6.30
CA ARG A 261 -10.79 4.46 5.63
C ARG A 261 -11.01 5.89 6.11
N LYS A 262 -11.98 6.58 5.50
CA LYS A 262 -12.25 8.00 5.76
C LYS A 262 -12.83 8.30 7.15
N ASP A 263 -13.33 7.30 7.86
CA ASP A 263 -13.99 7.45 9.16
C ASP A 263 -13.30 6.69 10.30
N ASP A 264 -12.11 6.13 10.04
CA ASP A 264 -11.37 5.32 11.01
C ASP A 264 -10.73 6.18 12.10
N ILE A 265 -10.40 5.53 13.21
CA ILE A 265 -9.70 6.12 14.36
C ILE A 265 -8.25 5.67 14.32
N ILE A 266 -7.33 6.61 14.40
CA ILE A 266 -5.89 6.39 14.43
C ILE A 266 -5.38 6.70 15.84
N LEU A 267 -4.84 5.69 16.52
CA LEU A 267 -4.21 5.85 17.84
C LEU A 267 -2.69 5.88 17.67
N ASP A 268 -2.07 6.90 18.22
CA ASP A 268 -0.62 6.99 18.38
C ASP A 268 -0.28 7.05 19.88
N SER A 269 0.28 5.96 20.38
CA SER A 269 0.58 5.77 21.80
C SER A 269 1.96 6.30 22.22
N PHE A 270 2.73 6.85 21.28
CA PHE A 270 4.02 7.49 21.47
C PHE A 270 4.09 8.72 20.57
N ALA A 271 3.18 9.68 20.82
CA ALA A 271 2.86 10.75 19.90
C ALA A 271 4.04 11.67 19.55
N GLY A 272 5.02 11.78 20.44
CA GLY A 272 6.19 12.64 20.24
C GLY A 272 5.78 14.06 19.87
N SER A 273 6.21 14.52 18.71
CA SER A 273 5.82 15.84 18.22
C SER A 273 4.41 15.95 17.62
N GLY A 274 3.58 14.88 17.63
CA GLY A 274 2.21 14.91 17.10
C GLY A 274 2.10 14.77 15.58
N THR A 275 3.04 14.08 14.94
CA THR A 275 3.04 13.89 13.48
C THR A 275 1.78 13.17 12.97
N THR A 276 1.26 12.22 13.75
CA THR A 276 0.08 11.45 13.39
C THR A 276 -1.17 12.32 13.30
N ALA A 277 -1.39 13.24 14.25
CA ALA A 277 -2.51 14.18 14.15
C ALA A 277 -2.37 15.10 12.92
N HIS A 278 -1.16 15.62 12.66
CA HIS A 278 -0.88 16.43 11.47
C HIS A 278 -1.20 15.67 10.18
N ALA A 279 -0.80 14.40 10.08
CA ALA A 279 -1.10 13.54 8.94
C ALA A 279 -2.62 13.34 8.76
N VAL A 280 -3.34 13.02 9.82
CA VAL A 280 -4.79 12.80 9.80
C VAL A 280 -5.54 14.06 9.37
N LEU A 281 -5.19 15.21 9.92
CA LEU A 281 -5.80 16.50 9.58
C LEU A 281 -5.57 16.84 8.09
N ASN A 282 -4.35 16.66 7.60
CA ASN A 282 -4.03 16.86 6.17
C ASN A 282 -4.82 15.91 5.25
N MET A 283 -4.94 14.65 5.62
CA MET A 283 -5.73 13.67 4.85
C MET A 283 -7.20 14.09 4.79
N ASN A 284 -7.79 14.47 5.93
CA ASN A 284 -9.18 14.91 6.00
C ASN A 284 -9.42 16.17 5.16
N LYS A 285 -8.52 17.17 5.23
CA LYS A 285 -8.58 18.37 4.38
C LYS A 285 -8.54 18.00 2.89
N LYS A 286 -7.68 17.04 2.52
CA LYS A 286 -7.45 16.65 1.12
C LYS A 286 -8.62 15.88 0.51
N ASP A 287 -9.21 14.93 1.25
CA ASP A 287 -10.18 13.99 0.70
C ASP A 287 -11.60 14.11 1.28
N GLY A 288 -11.83 15.10 2.15
CA GLY A 288 -13.10 15.31 2.84
C GLY A 288 -13.45 14.21 3.84
N GLY A 289 -12.46 13.46 4.33
CA GLY A 289 -12.64 12.42 5.33
C GLY A 289 -12.93 12.98 6.72
N ASN A 290 -13.36 12.09 7.62
CA ASN A 290 -13.67 12.39 9.02
C ASN A 290 -12.90 11.43 9.96
N ARG A 291 -11.64 11.12 9.58
CA ARG A 291 -10.74 10.32 10.43
C ARG A 291 -10.53 11.02 11.74
N LYS A 292 -10.48 10.25 12.82
CA LYS A 292 -10.18 10.75 14.16
C LYS A 292 -8.79 10.33 14.57
N PHE A 293 -8.14 11.12 15.40
CA PHE A 293 -6.87 10.77 16.01
C PHE A 293 -6.99 10.76 17.54
N ILE A 294 -6.22 9.89 18.16
CA ILE A 294 -5.99 9.84 19.60
C ILE A 294 -4.47 9.80 19.78
N LEU A 295 -3.94 10.79 20.49
CA LEU A 295 -2.53 10.87 20.82
C LEU A 295 -2.31 10.64 22.30
N VAL A 296 -1.34 9.82 22.65
CA VAL A 296 -0.89 9.61 24.03
C VAL A 296 0.60 9.95 24.11
N GLU A 297 0.96 10.85 25.00
CA GLU A 297 2.33 11.28 25.24
C GLU A 297 2.58 11.44 26.74
N MET A 298 3.69 10.90 27.23
CA MET A 298 4.06 10.93 28.64
C MET A 298 5.11 12.02 28.95
N GLY A 299 5.72 12.61 27.92
CA GLY A 299 6.74 13.65 28.10
C GLY A 299 6.14 14.96 28.55
N ASP A 300 6.88 15.70 29.36
CA ASP A 300 6.48 17.01 29.88
C ASP A 300 6.21 18.05 28.77
N TYR A 301 6.57 17.72 27.55
CA TYR A 301 6.36 18.53 26.35
C TYR A 301 5.00 18.27 25.65
N ALA A 302 4.15 17.41 26.18
CA ALA A 302 2.88 17.03 25.52
C ALA A 302 1.99 18.24 25.22
N ASP A 303 1.92 19.22 26.13
CA ASP A 303 1.18 20.48 25.90
C ASP A 303 1.95 21.43 24.98
N THR A 304 3.21 21.69 25.28
CA THR A 304 4.00 22.75 24.65
C THR A 304 4.52 22.42 23.26
N ILE A 305 4.61 21.14 22.92
CA ILE A 305 5.08 20.66 21.61
C ILE A 305 3.98 19.92 20.88
N THR A 306 3.46 18.80 21.43
CA THR A 306 2.52 17.93 20.74
C THR A 306 1.20 18.65 20.47
N ALA A 307 0.57 19.18 21.51
CA ALA A 307 -0.69 19.90 21.38
C ALA A 307 -0.54 21.22 20.63
N GLU A 308 0.56 21.97 20.86
CA GLU A 308 0.81 23.20 20.14
C GLU A 308 0.98 22.97 18.62
N ARG A 309 1.69 21.93 18.21
CA ARG A 309 1.74 21.55 16.79
C ARG A 309 0.36 21.30 16.21
N VAL A 310 -0.50 20.55 16.91
CA VAL A 310 -1.85 20.28 16.44
C VAL A 310 -2.66 21.56 16.28
N LYS A 311 -2.57 22.51 17.24
CA LYS A 311 -3.19 23.84 17.14
C LYS A 311 -2.73 24.58 15.89
N ARG A 312 -1.41 24.66 15.67
CA ARG A 312 -0.84 25.31 14.48
C ARG A 312 -1.30 24.70 13.17
N VAL A 313 -1.40 23.38 13.11
CA VAL A 313 -1.91 22.70 11.90
C VAL A 313 -3.38 23.02 11.65
N ILE A 314 -4.19 23.12 12.69
CA ILE A 314 -5.62 23.48 12.59
C ILE A 314 -5.78 24.95 12.16
N ASP A 315 -5.05 25.86 12.77
CA ASP A 315 -5.20 27.32 12.59
C ASP A 315 -4.44 27.86 11.38
N GLY A 316 -3.38 27.18 10.97
CA GLY A 316 -2.39 27.64 10.00
C GLY A 316 -1.13 28.16 10.71
N TYR A 317 -0.02 28.22 9.97
CA TYR A 317 1.29 28.62 10.50
C TYR A 317 2.18 29.22 9.41
N GLY A 318 3.32 29.78 9.83
CA GLY A 318 4.24 30.49 8.96
C GLY A 318 3.75 31.90 8.62
N GLU A 319 4.58 32.69 7.92
CA GLU A 319 4.29 34.06 7.55
C GLU A 319 4.67 34.35 6.10
N GLY A 320 3.98 35.32 5.49
CA GLY A 320 4.26 35.78 4.15
C GLY A 320 4.22 34.67 3.12
N LYS A 321 5.31 34.46 2.37
CA LYS A 321 5.39 33.42 1.32
C LYS A 321 5.48 31.99 1.89
N ASN A 322 5.74 31.85 3.17
CA ASN A 322 5.83 30.57 3.86
C ASN A 322 4.57 30.25 4.69
N ALA A 323 3.52 31.06 4.56
CA ALA A 323 2.25 30.80 5.22
C ALA A 323 1.61 29.50 4.70
N VAL A 324 1.12 28.68 5.62
CA VAL A 324 0.40 27.43 5.36
C VAL A 324 -0.99 27.59 5.94
N ASP A 325 -2.00 27.43 5.09
CA ASP A 325 -3.40 27.52 5.50
C ASP A 325 -3.77 26.39 6.43
N GLY A 326 -4.45 26.71 7.53
CA GLY A 326 -4.94 25.76 8.48
C GLY A 326 -5.83 24.68 7.85
N THR A 327 -5.83 23.50 8.48
CA THR A 327 -6.68 22.39 8.06
C THR A 327 -8.13 22.56 8.52
N GLY A 328 -8.34 23.42 9.53
CA GLY A 328 -9.55 23.42 10.32
C GLY A 328 -9.66 22.18 11.20
N GLY A 329 -10.79 22.03 11.87
CA GLY A 329 -11.05 20.95 12.82
C GLY A 329 -10.88 21.39 14.27
N ASN A 330 -10.87 20.44 15.18
CA ASN A 330 -10.66 20.67 16.59
C ASN A 330 -10.09 19.41 17.27
N PHE A 331 -9.62 19.54 18.49
CA PHE A 331 -9.26 18.43 19.36
C PHE A 331 -9.48 18.82 20.83
N SER A 332 -9.53 17.83 21.71
CA SER A 332 -9.58 18.02 23.16
C SER A 332 -8.25 17.55 23.76
N TYR A 333 -7.71 18.34 24.67
CA TYR A 333 -6.51 18.00 25.44
C TYR A 333 -6.93 17.57 26.85
N TYR A 334 -6.34 16.49 27.33
CA TYR A 334 -6.60 15.93 28.65
C TYR A 334 -5.29 15.59 29.35
N GLU A 335 -5.23 15.84 30.63
CA GLU A 335 -4.17 15.35 31.51
C GLU A 335 -4.71 14.28 32.44
N LEU A 336 -3.90 13.25 32.69
CA LEU A 336 -4.24 12.26 33.69
C LEU A 336 -4.09 12.86 35.08
N GLY A 337 -5.19 12.93 35.82
CA GLY A 337 -5.19 13.30 37.22
C GLY A 337 -4.62 12.20 38.12
N SER A 338 -4.48 12.50 39.41
CA SER A 338 -4.12 11.50 40.41
C SER A 338 -5.17 10.38 40.44
N PRO A 339 -4.76 9.11 40.68
CA PRO A 339 -5.70 8.01 40.87
C PRO A 339 -6.72 8.37 41.96
N LEU A 340 -7.96 8.02 41.73
CA LEU A 340 -9.02 8.23 42.73
C LEU A 340 -9.00 7.22 43.88
N PHE A 341 -8.22 6.11 43.72
CA PHE A 341 -8.07 5.03 44.70
C PHE A 341 -6.63 4.52 44.73
#